data_a3ea91d7694a0bd231869a67b92a618c
#
_entry.id   a3ea91d7694a0bd231869a67b92a618c
#
_cell.length_a   1.000
_cell.length_b   1.000
_cell.length_c   1.000
_cell.angle_alpha   90.00
_cell.angle_beta   90.00
_cell.angle_gamma   90.00
#
_symmetry.space_group_name_H-M   'P 1'
#
loop_
_entity.id
_entity.type
_entity.pdbx_description
1 polymer ?
#
loop_
_entity_poly.entity_id
_entity_poly.type
_entity_poly.pdbx_seq_one_letter_code
_entity_poly.pdbx_strand_id
1 'polypeptide(L)'
;MQDTDVSSFFAVMSTAEFRERKEEFVYHKEMLHSLGSIRYCKAELFKDCILGTIRLPQKNEQKKAQLSFGFYLTGRKVFFVEDEGKLKAWIEKQTEMFQEVDTPKQLLLRIMEHMIEEDTLYFSHMESELDKLEEEIIRGAGSNNIFFTSLTKHRQKLSEFIIYYEQFIDIGELISTSDFYQSEQDTQGWDRFMHRVERLQNHVHLLRENVLQIRELYQSMQDARQNKIMGIITVVTTIFLPLTLITGWYGMNFVYMPELQWRYGYFAVIIISLFIVIAEIVYFKKKKFF
;
A
#
# COMPACT_ATOMS: atom_id res chain seq x y z
N MET A 1 -47.14 4.39 -12.15
CA MET A 1 -45.74 4.63 -11.82
C MET A 1 -45.30 5.76 -12.75
N GLN A 2 -45.13 6.97 -12.23
CA GLN A 2 -44.61 8.09 -13.02
C GLN A 2 -43.11 7.80 -13.23
N ASP A 3 -42.68 7.73 -14.49
CA ASP A 3 -41.27 7.79 -14.84
C ASP A 3 -40.72 9.13 -14.32
N THR A 4 -40.20 9.13 -13.11
CA THR A 4 -39.49 10.27 -12.57
C THR A 4 -38.18 10.39 -13.36
N ASP A 5 -38.11 11.40 -14.22
CA ASP A 5 -36.92 11.64 -15.04
C ASP A 5 -35.74 11.98 -14.09
N VAL A 6 -34.86 11.05 -13.92
CA VAL A 6 -33.68 11.15 -13.02
C VAL A 6 -32.83 12.36 -13.36
N SER A 7 -32.90 12.85 -14.61
CA SER A 7 -32.23 14.09 -15.05
C SER A 7 -32.70 15.31 -14.26
N SER A 8 -33.88 15.23 -13.59
CA SER A 8 -34.38 16.31 -12.73
C SER A 8 -33.59 16.46 -11.41
N PHE A 9 -32.94 15.38 -10.92
CA PHE A 9 -32.27 15.37 -9.60
C PHE A 9 -30.82 15.78 -9.65
N PHE A 10 -30.18 15.84 -10.82
CA PHE A 10 -28.78 16.24 -10.92
C PHE A 10 -28.53 17.19 -12.09
N ALA A 11 -27.38 17.86 -12.02
CA ALA A 11 -26.78 18.57 -13.14
C ALA A 11 -25.26 18.42 -13.06
N VAL A 12 -24.63 18.23 -14.22
CA VAL A 12 -23.17 18.24 -14.34
C VAL A 12 -22.78 19.52 -15.11
N MET A 13 -21.84 20.27 -14.57
CA MET A 13 -21.37 21.52 -15.15
C MET A 13 -19.86 21.66 -14.99
N SER A 14 -19.26 22.50 -15.81
CA SER A 14 -17.85 22.86 -15.67
C SER A 14 -17.64 23.89 -14.55
N THR A 15 -16.39 24.01 -14.08
CA THR A 15 -16.03 25.06 -13.11
C THR A 15 -16.29 26.47 -13.69
N ALA A 16 -16.16 26.67 -15.00
CA ALA A 16 -16.47 27.92 -15.66
C ALA A 16 -17.96 28.23 -15.60
N GLU A 17 -18.82 27.27 -15.97
CA GLU A 17 -20.28 27.42 -15.89
C GLU A 17 -20.76 27.65 -14.43
N PHE A 18 -20.18 26.92 -13.46
CA PHE A 18 -20.48 27.12 -12.06
C PHE A 18 -20.13 28.53 -11.60
N ARG A 19 -18.98 29.08 -12.07
CA ARG A 19 -18.54 30.44 -11.75
C ARG A 19 -19.49 31.52 -12.26
N GLU A 20 -20.11 31.32 -13.43
CA GLU A 20 -21.06 32.25 -14.02
C GLU A 20 -22.43 32.27 -13.28
N ARG A 21 -22.84 31.13 -12.70
CA ARG A 21 -24.11 30.96 -12.02
C ARG A 21 -24.08 31.37 -10.55
N LYS A 22 -23.37 32.42 -10.20
CA LYS A 22 -23.15 32.88 -8.81
C LYS A 22 -24.44 33.11 -8.04
N GLU A 23 -25.52 33.56 -8.67
CA GLU A 23 -26.79 33.90 -8.02
C GLU A 23 -27.61 32.66 -7.64
N GLU A 24 -27.33 31.50 -8.23
CA GLU A 24 -28.03 30.24 -7.96
C GLU A 24 -27.52 29.52 -6.70
N PHE A 25 -26.31 29.84 -6.25
CA PHE A 25 -25.62 29.10 -5.19
C PHE A 25 -25.22 30.01 -4.03
N VAL A 26 -25.84 29.79 -2.86
CA VAL A 26 -25.59 30.61 -1.66
C VAL A 26 -24.12 30.54 -1.21
N TYR A 27 -23.51 29.35 -1.25
CA TYR A 27 -22.12 29.12 -0.83
C TYR A 27 -21.19 28.94 -2.03
N HIS A 28 -21.34 29.76 -3.05
CA HIS A 28 -20.62 29.73 -4.30
C HIS A 28 -19.09 29.90 -4.13
N LYS A 29 -18.68 30.82 -3.23
CA LYS A 29 -17.26 31.11 -2.99
C LYS A 29 -16.53 29.95 -2.32
N GLU A 30 -17.19 29.34 -1.33
CA GLU A 30 -16.71 28.19 -0.57
C GLU A 30 -16.50 27.00 -1.50
N MET A 31 -17.47 26.76 -2.39
CA MET A 31 -17.36 25.71 -3.40
C MET A 31 -16.21 25.96 -4.37
N LEU A 32 -16.07 27.16 -4.92
CA LEU A 32 -14.97 27.51 -5.81
C LEU A 32 -13.60 27.39 -5.14
N HIS A 33 -13.51 27.72 -3.85
CA HIS A 33 -12.28 27.52 -3.09
C HIS A 33 -11.94 26.04 -2.98
N SER A 34 -12.91 25.18 -2.73
CA SER A 34 -12.75 23.72 -2.65
C SER A 34 -12.38 23.09 -3.99
N LEU A 35 -12.91 23.61 -5.10
CA LEU A 35 -12.61 23.17 -6.46
C LEU A 35 -11.20 23.57 -6.94
N GLY A 36 -10.61 24.63 -6.38
CA GLY A 36 -9.32 25.16 -6.82
C GLY A 36 -8.15 24.18 -6.76
N SER A 37 -8.21 23.16 -5.88
CA SER A 37 -7.29 22.01 -5.89
C SER A 37 -7.93 20.84 -5.15
N ILE A 38 -8.58 19.94 -5.88
CA ILE A 38 -9.15 18.72 -5.31
C ILE A 38 -8.01 17.73 -5.03
N ARG A 39 -7.57 17.67 -3.77
CA ARG A 39 -6.49 16.76 -3.33
C ARG A 39 -7.00 15.55 -2.57
N TYR A 40 -8.16 15.63 -1.96
CA TYR A 40 -8.77 14.62 -1.08
C TYR A 40 -10.29 14.70 -1.15
N CYS A 41 -10.97 13.70 -0.62
CA CYS A 41 -12.41 13.70 -0.46
C CYS A 41 -12.77 14.49 0.81
N LYS A 42 -13.80 15.32 0.75
CA LYS A 42 -14.35 16.01 1.92
C LYS A 42 -15.79 16.40 1.69
N ALA A 43 -16.53 16.60 2.77
CA ALA A 43 -17.83 17.25 2.75
C ALA A 43 -17.95 18.23 3.90
N GLU A 44 -18.70 19.30 3.69
CA GLU A 44 -18.99 20.35 4.67
C GLU A 44 -20.49 20.65 4.66
N LEU A 45 -21.10 20.58 5.85
CA LEU A 45 -22.51 20.87 6.04
C LEU A 45 -22.74 22.37 6.24
N PHE A 46 -23.61 22.95 5.42
CA PHE A 46 -24.10 24.30 5.54
C PHE A 46 -25.59 24.26 5.83
N LYS A 47 -26.20 25.45 6.12
CA LYS A 47 -27.58 25.53 6.52
C LYS A 47 -28.57 24.88 5.54
N ASP A 48 -28.34 25.04 4.23
CA ASP A 48 -29.29 24.63 3.19
C ASP A 48 -28.63 23.67 2.14
N CYS A 49 -27.37 23.27 2.33
CA CYS A 49 -26.68 22.40 1.40
C CYS A 49 -25.48 21.69 2.05
N ILE A 50 -25.00 20.66 1.36
CA ILE A 50 -23.73 20.01 1.64
C ILE A 50 -22.84 20.23 0.44
N LEU A 51 -21.64 20.74 0.69
CA LEU A 51 -20.60 20.90 -0.31
C LEU A 51 -19.55 19.81 -0.10
N GLY A 52 -19.03 19.26 -1.19
CA GLY A 52 -17.93 18.31 -1.06
C GLY A 52 -17.10 18.18 -2.33
N THR A 53 -16.00 17.50 -2.16
CA THR A 53 -15.09 17.10 -3.24
C THR A 53 -14.81 15.61 -3.14
N ILE A 54 -14.74 14.95 -4.26
CA ILE A 54 -14.38 13.53 -4.37
C ILE A 54 -13.19 13.39 -5.31
N ARG A 55 -12.24 12.58 -4.91
CA ARG A 55 -11.07 12.22 -5.71
C ARG A 55 -10.79 10.73 -5.55
N LEU A 56 -10.96 9.97 -6.62
CA LEU A 56 -10.74 8.54 -6.58
C LEU A 56 -9.25 8.19 -6.60
N PRO A 57 -8.79 7.19 -5.83
CA PRO A 57 -7.46 6.64 -5.96
C PRO A 57 -7.23 6.06 -7.36
N GLN A 58 -6.03 6.21 -7.89
CA GLN A 58 -5.70 5.68 -9.20
C GLN A 58 -5.44 4.18 -9.12
N LYS A 59 -6.36 3.34 -9.60
CA LYS A 59 -6.21 1.88 -9.62
C LYS A 59 -5.26 1.37 -10.71
N ASN A 60 -5.14 2.09 -11.81
CA ASN A 60 -4.31 1.70 -12.95
C ASN A 60 -3.35 2.82 -13.35
N GLU A 61 -2.04 2.57 -13.27
CA GLU A 61 -0.98 3.52 -13.62
C GLU A 61 -1.02 3.94 -15.12
N GLN A 62 -1.62 3.13 -15.98
CA GLN A 62 -1.74 3.42 -17.40
C GLN A 62 -2.85 4.44 -17.73
N LYS A 63 -3.85 4.59 -16.87
CA LYS A 63 -4.89 5.61 -17.02
C LYS A 63 -4.39 6.93 -16.46
N LYS A 64 -3.93 7.83 -17.32
CA LYS A 64 -3.35 9.14 -16.95
C LYS A 64 -4.29 10.09 -16.21
N ALA A 65 -5.57 9.81 -16.13
CA ALA A 65 -6.54 10.75 -15.62
C ALA A 65 -7.36 10.14 -14.48
N GLN A 66 -7.12 10.64 -13.29
CA GLN A 66 -7.85 10.33 -12.06
C GLN A 66 -9.19 11.08 -12.07
N LEU A 67 -10.29 10.40 -11.71
CA LEU A 67 -11.60 11.05 -11.58
C LEU A 67 -11.60 11.92 -10.32
N SER A 68 -11.86 13.21 -10.50
CA SER A 68 -12.05 14.17 -9.40
C SER A 68 -13.14 15.17 -9.75
N PHE A 69 -14.03 15.47 -8.82
CA PHE A 69 -15.12 16.41 -9.01
C PHE A 69 -15.57 16.99 -7.68
N GLY A 70 -16.26 18.11 -7.75
CA GLY A 70 -17.00 18.66 -6.63
C GLY A 70 -18.47 18.31 -6.70
N PHE A 71 -19.17 18.28 -5.56
CA PHE A 71 -20.60 18.16 -5.50
C PHE A 71 -21.21 19.22 -4.59
N TYR A 72 -22.40 19.70 -4.96
CA TYR A 72 -23.23 20.63 -4.22
C TYR A 72 -24.59 19.98 -4.05
N LEU A 73 -24.87 19.40 -2.90
CA LEU A 73 -26.09 18.69 -2.58
C LEU A 73 -27.06 19.63 -1.88
N THR A 74 -28.25 19.79 -2.47
CA THR A 74 -29.39 20.50 -1.86
C THR A 74 -30.51 19.52 -1.63
N GLY A 75 -31.53 19.98 -0.90
CA GLY A 75 -32.75 19.20 -0.70
C GLY A 75 -33.51 18.83 -1.98
N ARG A 76 -33.24 19.43 -3.13
CA ARG A 76 -33.95 19.18 -4.38
C ARG A 76 -33.10 18.62 -5.50
N LYS A 77 -31.78 18.90 -5.47
CA LYS A 77 -30.90 18.61 -6.57
C LYS A 77 -29.44 18.48 -6.10
N VAL A 78 -28.67 17.60 -6.77
CA VAL A 78 -27.24 17.55 -6.64
C VAL A 78 -26.60 18.13 -7.91
N PHE A 79 -25.66 19.04 -7.72
CA PHE A 79 -24.86 19.62 -8.80
C PHE A 79 -23.44 19.04 -8.73
N PHE A 80 -22.96 18.48 -9.81
CA PHE A 80 -21.60 18.03 -9.94
C PHE A 80 -20.78 19.02 -10.74
N VAL A 81 -19.59 19.34 -10.26
CA VAL A 81 -18.69 20.28 -10.93
C VAL A 81 -17.42 19.56 -11.33
N GLU A 82 -17.20 19.45 -12.64
CA GLU A 82 -16.07 18.70 -13.19
C GLU A 82 -15.71 19.25 -14.59
N ASP A 83 -14.39 19.42 -14.86
CA ASP A 83 -13.92 20.07 -16.08
C ASP A 83 -13.51 19.08 -17.19
N GLU A 84 -13.33 17.80 -16.87
CA GLU A 84 -12.81 16.81 -17.82
C GLU A 84 -13.89 16.02 -18.57
N GLY A 85 -15.16 16.19 -18.20
CA GLY A 85 -16.32 15.49 -18.82
C GLY A 85 -16.40 14.00 -18.53
N LYS A 86 -15.56 13.49 -17.62
CA LYS A 86 -15.48 12.05 -17.28
C LYS A 86 -16.66 11.57 -16.44
N LEU A 87 -17.06 12.38 -15.46
CA LEU A 87 -18.19 12.05 -14.61
C LEU A 87 -19.47 12.03 -15.42
N LYS A 88 -19.67 13.03 -16.30
CA LYS A 88 -20.82 13.08 -17.20
C LYS A 88 -20.89 11.84 -18.09
N ALA A 89 -19.80 11.52 -18.80
CA ALA A 89 -19.73 10.34 -19.66
C ALA A 89 -19.91 9.04 -18.91
N TRP A 90 -19.50 9.00 -17.64
CA TRP A 90 -19.67 7.84 -16.77
C TRP A 90 -21.13 7.70 -16.33
N ILE A 91 -21.80 8.77 -15.88
CA ILE A 91 -23.21 8.77 -15.49
C ILE A 91 -24.10 8.35 -16.69
N GLU A 92 -23.83 8.88 -17.88
CA GLU A 92 -24.59 8.56 -19.10
C GLU A 92 -24.52 7.06 -19.49
N LYS A 93 -23.43 6.38 -19.16
CA LYS A 93 -23.29 4.94 -19.38
C LYS A 93 -24.02 4.06 -18.37
N GLN A 94 -24.36 4.61 -17.21
CA GLN A 94 -24.94 3.86 -16.08
C GLN A 94 -26.44 4.16 -15.89
N THR A 95 -27.16 4.47 -16.97
CA THR A 95 -28.57 4.91 -16.94
C THR A 95 -29.50 3.92 -16.21
N GLU A 96 -29.20 2.61 -16.28
CA GLU A 96 -29.98 1.56 -15.59
C GLU A 96 -29.88 1.64 -14.06
N MET A 97 -28.73 2.11 -13.53
CA MET A 97 -28.45 2.20 -12.09
C MET A 97 -29.31 3.24 -11.39
N PHE A 98 -29.87 4.19 -12.13
CA PHE A 98 -30.61 5.33 -11.61
C PHE A 98 -32.13 5.17 -11.67
N GLN A 99 -32.65 4.02 -12.16
CA GLN A 99 -34.08 3.80 -12.36
C GLN A 99 -34.94 3.78 -11.07
N GLU A 100 -34.30 3.57 -9.90
CA GLU A 100 -34.97 3.48 -8.59
C GLU A 100 -34.53 4.59 -7.63
N VAL A 101 -34.19 5.77 -8.14
CA VAL A 101 -33.73 6.90 -7.34
C VAL A 101 -34.83 7.93 -7.18
N ASP A 102 -35.25 8.14 -5.95
CA ASP A 102 -36.33 9.08 -5.60
C ASP A 102 -35.82 10.42 -5.03
N THR A 103 -34.57 10.48 -4.58
CA THR A 103 -34.00 11.67 -3.96
C THR A 103 -32.56 11.96 -4.45
N PRO A 104 -32.13 13.26 -4.43
CA PRO A 104 -30.74 13.61 -4.74
C PRO A 104 -29.72 12.93 -3.80
N LYS A 105 -30.13 12.65 -2.57
CA LYS A 105 -29.32 11.97 -1.55
C LYS A 105 -29.09 10.50 -1.92
N GLN A 106 -30.13 9.81 -2.43
CA GLN A 106 -30.01 8.45 -2.95
C GLN A 106 -29.16 8.41 -4.22
N LEU A 107 -29.29 9.41 -5.10
CA LEU A 107 -28.45 9.49 -6.29
C LEU A 107 -26.95 9.58 -5.93
N LEU A 108 -26.61 10.44 -4.99
CA LEU A 108 -25.21 10.56 -4.55
C LEU A 108 -24.73 9.27 -3.90
N LEU A 109 -25.57 8.59 -3.10
CA LEU A 109 -25.26 7.29 -2.53
C LEU A 109 -24.95 6.25 -3.61
N ARG A 110 -25.80 6.13 -4.64
CA ARG A 110 -25.57 5.18 -5.75
C ARG A 110 -24.28 5.46 -6.48
N ILE A 111 -23.95 6.73 -6.71
CA ILE A 111 -22.68 7.13 -7.32
C ILE A 111 -21.49 6.68 -6.45
N MET A 112 -21.56 6.93 -5.14
CA MET A 112 -20.51 6.53 -4.21
C MET A 112 -20.37 5.00 -4.08
N GLU A 113 -21.48 4.26 -4.04
CA GLU A 113 -21.48 2.79 -4.02
C GLU A 113 -20.75 2.20 -5.24
N HIS A 114 -21.01 2.76 -6.41
CA HIS A 114 -20.39 2.27 -7.65
C HIS A 114 -18.90 2.61 -7.72
N MET A 115 -18.46 3.71 -7.13
CA MET A 115 -17.03 4.08 -7.08
C MET A 115 -16.17 3.04 -6.36
N ILE A 116 -16.75 2.31 -5.39
CA ILE A 116 -16.07 1.28 -4.61
C ILE A 116 -16.40 -0.14 -5.06
N GLU A 117 -17.22 -0.32 -6.10
CA GLU A 117 -17.73 -1.63 -6.50
C GLU A 117 -16.61 -2.59 -6.91
N GLU A 118 -15.65 -2.12 -7.69
CA GLU A 118 -14.52 -2.90 -8.19
C GLU A 118 -13.35 -3.02 -7.19
N ASP A 119 -13.43 -2.38 -6.03
CA ASP A 119 -12.29 -2.30 -5.10
C ASP A 119 -11.93 -3.67 -4.52
N THR A 120 -12.92 -4.52 -4.25
CA THR A 120 -12.67 -5.89 -3.77
C THR A 120 -11.85 -6.70 -4.76
N LEU A 121 -12.17 -6.60 -6.06
CA LEU A 121 -11.43 -7.28 -7.11
C LEU A 121 -10.00 -6.71 -7.24
N TYR A 122 -9.86 -5.40 -7.18
CA TYR A 122 -8.57 -4.73 -7.21
C TYR A 122 -7.65 -5.20 -6.08
N PHE A 123 -8.15 -5.31 -4.85
CA PHE A 123 -7.36 -5.79 -3.71
C PHE A 123 -7.05 -7.28 -3.79
N SER A 124 -7.95 -8.09 -4.32
CA SER A 124 -7.67 -9.51 -4.57
C SER A 124 -6.51 -9.71 -5.57
N HIS A 125 -6.42 -8.86 -6.60
CA HIS A 125 -5.25 -8.87 -7.49
C HIS A 125 -3.97 -8.44 -6.78
N MET A 126 -4.04 -7.39 -5.97
CA MET A 126 -2.88 -6.92 -5.19
C MET A 126 -2.39 -7.98 -4.20
N GLU A 127 -3.30 -8.69 -3.53
CA GLU A 127 -2.98 -9.81 -2.65
C GLU A 127 -2.21 -10.91 -3.41
N SER A 128 -2.70 -11.32 -4.59
CA SER A 128 -2.01 -12.29 -5.44
C SER A 128 -0.62 -11.81 -5.90
N GLU A 129 -0.41 -10.51 -6.08
CA GLU A 129 0.91 -9.95 -6.39
C GLU A 129 1.85 -10.02 -5.18
N LEU A 130 1.34 -9.75 -3.98
CA LEU A 130 2.10 -9.86 -2.73
C LEU A 130 2.51 -11.31 -2.45
N ASP A 131 1.61 -12.27 -2.64
CA ASP A 131 1.89 -13.70 -2.49
C ASP A 131 3.03 -14.16 -3.43
N LYS A 132 3.05 -13.70 -4.67
CA LYS A 132 4.15 -13.99 -5.61
C LYS A 132 5.48 -13.40 -5.14
N LEU A 133 5.47 -12.18 -4.60
CA LEU A 133 6.66 -11.56 -4.05
C LEU A 133 7.20 -12.36 -2.84
N GLU A 134 6.32 -12.86 -1.99
CA GLU A 134 6.70 -13.73 -0.86
C GLU A 134 7.33 -15.04 -1.35
N GLU A 135 6.71 -15.71 -2.33
CA GLU A 135 7.28 -16.92 -2.92
C GLU A 135 8.67 -16.69 -3.54
N GLU A 136 8.88 -15.57 -4.24
CA GLU A 136 10.18 -15.22 -4.83
C GLU A 136 11.26 -15.08 -3.76
N ILE A 137 10.93 -14.49 -2.60
CA ILE A 137 11.83 -14.38 -1.46
C ILE A 137 12.23 -15.77 -0.96
N ILE A 138 11.23 -16.62 -0.70
CA ILE A 138 11.45 -17.98 -0.16
C ILE A 138 12.33 -18.79 -1.11
N ARG A 139 12.17 -18.64 -2.43
CA ARG A 139 13.01 -19.28 -3.45
C ARG A 139 14.41 -18.66 -3.58
N GLY A 140 14.69 -17.55 -2.90
CA GLY A 140 15.99 -16.86 -2.96
C GLY A 140 16.26 -16.12 -4.27
N ALA A 141 15.24 -15.89 -5.10
CA ALA A 141 15.34 -15.29 -6.44
C ALA A 141 15.22 -13.75 -6.48
N GLY A 142 14.91 -13.11 -5.37
CA GLY A 142 14.60 -11.67 -5.32
C GLY A 142 15.85 -10.78 -5.53
N SER A 143 15.80 -9.93 -6.56
CA SER A 143 16.78 -8.84 -6.74
C SER A 143 16.46 -7.69 -5.79
N ASN A 144 17.40 -7.26 -4.95
CA ASN A 144 17.21 -6.34 -3.83
C ASN A 144 16.44 -5.05 -4.21
N ASN A 145 16.81 -4.38 -5.31
CA ASN A 145 16.24 -3.07 -5.65
C ASN A 145 14.82 -3.14 -6.20
N ILE A 146 14.52 -4.11 -7.07
CA ILE A 146 13.19 -4.24 -7.68
C ILE A 146 12.16 -4.61 -6.63
N PHE A 147 12.51 -5.53 -5.74
CA PHE A 147 11.68 -5.98 -4.64
C PHE A 147 11.27 -4.84 -3.70
N PHE A 148 12.25 -4.05 -3.19
CA PHE A 148 11.95 -2.92 -2.31
C PHE A 148 11.12 -1.84 -2.98
N THR A 149 11.36 -1.59 -4.27
CA THR A 149 10.57 -0.63 -5.05
C THR A 149 9.12 -1.09 -5.16
N SER A 150 8.88 -2.38 -5.44
CA SER A 150 7.53 -2.96 -5.52
C SER A 150 6.80 -2.87 -4.18
N LEU A 151 7.42 -3.34 -3.08
CA LEU A 151 6.81 -3.24 -1.75
C LEU A 151 6.50 -1.79 -1.34
N THR A 152 7.39 -0.85 -1.67
CA THR A 152 7.18 0.57 -1.36
C THR A 152 5.98 1.12 -2.12
N LYS A 153 5.81 0.76 -3.40
CA LYS A 153 4.65 1.13 -4.21
C LYS A 153 3.35 0.58 -3.62
N HIS A 154 3.31 -0.71 -3.29
CA HIS A 154 2.13 -1.33 -2.65
C HIS A 154 1.78 -0.63 -1.34
N ARG A 155 2.77 -0.38 -0.48
CA ARG A 155 2.57 0.33 0.79
C ARG A 155 1.98 1.74 0.58
N GLN A 156 2.54 2.51 -0.36
CA GLN A 156 2.05 3.86 -0.67
C GLN A 156 0.61 3.81 -1.18
N LYS A 157 0.33 2.85 -2.06
CA LYS A 157 -1.00 2.67 -2.62
C LYS A 157 -2.04 2.29 -1.58
N LEU A 158 -1.71 1.33 -0.71
CA LEU A 158 -2.58 0.95 0.40
C LEU A 158 -2.83 2.11 1.36
N SER A 159 -1.80 2.94 1.64
CA SER A 159 -1.97 4.13 2.48
C SER A 159 -2.89 5.18 1.84
N GLU A 160 -2.86 5.34 0.51
CA GLU A 160 -3.80 6.20 -0.23
C GLU A 160 -5.24 5.72 -0.07
N PHE A 161 -5.48 4.40 -0.18
CA PHE A 161 -6.82 3.81 -0.02
C PHE A 161 -7.34 3.89 1.43
N ILE A 162 -6.49 3.74 2.44
CA ILE A 162 -6.89 3.91 3.85
C ILE A 162 -7.47 5.30 4.07
N ILE A 163 -6.73 6.34 3.63
CA ILE A 163 -7.16 7.74 3.76
C ILE A 163 -8.45 7.99 2.94
N TYR A 164 -8.55 7.40 1.75
CA TYR A 164 -9.72 7.53 0.90
C TYR A 164 -10.98 6.95 1.56
N TYR A 165 -10.90 5.75 2.15
CA TYR A 165 -12.03 5.14 2.84
C TYR A 165 -12.41 5.87 4.13
N GLU A 166 -11.44 6.36 4.90
CA GLU A 166 -11.69 7.20 6.06
C GLU A 166 -12.52 8.43 5.67
N GLN A 167 -12.11 9.12 4.62
CA GLN A 167 -12.84 10.27 4.10
C GLN A 167 -14.23 9.91 3.54
N PHE A 168 -14.40 8.73 2.97
CA PHE A 168 -15.70 8.25 2.50
C PHE A 168 -16.65 7.95 3.65
N ILE A 169 -16.17 7.42 4.75
CA ILE A 169 -16.94 7.23 5.98
C ILE A 169 -17.37 8.58 6.53
N ASP A 170 -16.45 9.54 6.65
CA ASP A 170 -16.75 10.90 7.12
C ASP A 170 -17.85 11.58 6.28
N ILE A 171 -17.76 11.46 4.94
CA ILE A 171 -18.80 11.98 4.02
C ILE A 171 -20.12 11.26 4.26
N GLY A 172 -20.12 9.95 4.39
CA GLY A 172 -21.30 9.13 4.63
C GLY A 172 -22.01 9.52 5.94
N GLU A 173 -21.24 9.66 7.01
CA GLU A 173 -21.73 10.07 8.33
C GLU A 173 -22.37 11.48 8.27
N LEU A 174 -21.67 12.44 7.66
CA LEU A 174 -22.16 13.80 7.52
C LEU A 174 -23.46 13.87 6.71
N ILE A 175 -23.56 13.09 5.62
CA ILE A 175 -24.78 13.07 4.79
C ILE A 175 -25.90 12.31 5.50
N SER A 176 -25.64 11.19 6.18
CA SER A 176 -26.65 10.39 6.87
C SER A 176 -27.31 11.16 8.01
N THR A 177 -26.54 11.96 8.73
CA THR A 177 -26.99 12.76 9.87
C THR A 177 -27.61 14.11 9.48
N SER A 178 -27.53 14.51 8.20
CA SER A 178 -28.06 15.78 7.74
C SER A 178 -29.60 15.80 7.72
N ASP A 179 -30.21 16.88 8.23
CA ASP A 179 -31.65 17.06 8.35
C ASP A 179 -32.38 17.28 7.02
N PHE A 180 -31.67 17.36 5.88
CA PHE A 180 -32.26 17.72 4.58
C PHE A 180 -33.29 16.73 4.05
N TYR A 181 -33.23 15.48 4.45
CA TYR A 181 -34.22 14.44 4.16
C TYR A 181 -34.14 13.36 5.24
N GLN A 182 -35.08 13.34 6.13
CA GLN A 182 -35.25 12.27 7.14
C GLN A 182 -36.16 11.18 6.58
N SER A 183 -35.67 10.41 5.61
CA SER A 183 -36.30 9.13 5.26
C SER A 183 -35.53 8.02 5.96
N GLU A 184 -36.22 7.14 6.72
CA GLU A 184 -35.56 5.96 7.32
C GLU A 184 -34.85 5.09 6.28
N GLN A 185 -35.39 5.02 5.06
CA GLN A 185 -34.78 4.24 3.96
C GLN A 185 -33.45 4.85 3.51
N ASP A 186 -33.32 6.18 3.47
CA ASP A 186 -32.10 6.86 3.08
C ASP A 186 -31.01 6.65 4.14
N THR A 187 -31.37 6.77 5.41
CA THR A 187 -30.42 6.54 6.52
C THR A 187 -29.90 5.10 6.51
N GLN A 188 -30.74 4.09 6.35
CA GLN A 188 -30.34 2.70 6.24
C GLN A 188 -29.46 2.42 5.00
N GLY A 189 -29.65 3.14 3.91
CA GLY A 189 -28.80 3.06 2.72
C GLY A 189 -27.39 3.53 3.00
N TRP A 190 -27.26 4.70 3.63
CA TRP A 190 -25.97 5.28 4.00
C TRP A 190 -25.25 4.43 5.06
N ASP A 191 -25.95 3.88 6.05
CA ASP A 191 -25.37 2.98 7.05
C ASP A 191 -24.77 1.73 6.40
N ARG A 192 -25.52 1.10 5.47
CA ARG A 192 -24.98 -0.07 4.71
C ARG A 192 -23.76 0.28 3.87
N PHE A 193 -23.75 1.47 3.26
CA PHE A 193 -22.62 1.97 2.52
C PHE A 193 -21.40 2.15 3.44
N MET A 194 -21.54 2.84 4.57
CA MET A 194 -20.45 3.04 5.52
C MET A 194 -19.87 1.70 6.02
N HIS A 195 -20.72 0.74 6.40
CA HIS A 195 -20.26 -0.60 6.77
C HIS A 195 -19.54 -1.35 5.64
N ARG A 196 -19.91 -1.09 4.39
CA ARG A 196 -19.18 -1.65 3.24
C ARG A 196 -17.80 -1.01 3.11
N VAL A 197 -17.71 0.30 3.25
CA VAL A 197 -16.45 1.06 3.22
C VAL A 197 -15.52 0.64 4.36
N GLU A 198 -16.05 0.48 5.58
CA GLU A 198 -15.28 -0.02 6.75
C GLU A 198 -14.69 -1.42 6.50
N ARG A 199 -15.47 -2.33 5.88
CA ARG A 199 -14.93 -3.65 5.52
C ARG A 199 -13.80 -3.56 4.50
N LEU A 200 -13.90 -2.67 3.50
CA LEU A 200 -12.84 -2.43 2.54
C LEU A 200 -11.60 -1.82 3.22
N GLN A 201 -11.78 -0.85 4.11
CA GLN A 201 -10.71 -0.25 4.89
C GLN A 201 -9.97 -1.30 5.73
N ASN A 202 -10.71 -2.16 6.44
CA ASN A 202 -10.13 -3.24 7.23
C ASN A 202 -9.34 -4.23 6.35
N HIS A 203 -9.84 -4.56 5.16
CA HIS A 203 -9.11 -5.39 4.21
C HIS A 203 -7.80 -4.73 3.76
N VAL A 204 -7.81 -3.43 3.48
CA VAL A 204 -6.60 -2.68 3.13
C VAL A 204 -5.59 -2.62 4.29
N HIS A 205 -6.06 -2.52 5.54
CA HIS A 205 -5.20 -2.62 6.71
C HIS A 205 -4.50 -3.98 6.79
N LEU A 206 -5.22 -5.09 6.57
CA LEU A 206 -4.64 -6.44 6.53
C LEU A 206 -3.59 -6.57 5.41
N LEU A 207 -3.87 -6.08 4.22
CA LEU A 207 -2.89 -6.08 3.13
C LEU A 207 -1.63 -5.25 3.46
N ARG A 208 -1.80 -4.13 4.15
CA ARG A 208 -0.68 -3.30 4.60
C ARG A 208 0.18 -4.04 5.65
N GLU A 209 -0.43 -4.76 6.55
CA GLU A 209 0.27 -5.63 7.51
C GLU A 209 1.02 -6.74 6.79
N ASN A 210 0.41 -7.37 5.78
CA ASN A 210 1.06 -8.37 4.94
C ASN A 210 2.33 -7.81 4.25
N VAL A 211 2.26 -6.60 3.69
CA VAL A 211 3.44 -5.91 3.11
C VAL A 211 4.57 -5.75 4.15
N LEU A 212 4.24 -5.44 5.41
CA LEU A 212 5.23 -5.33 6.48
C LEU A 212 5.83 -6.70 6.83
N GLN A 213 5.01 -7.75 6.93
CA GLN A 213 5.47 -9.12 7.19
C GLN A 213 6.40 -9.64 6.08
N ILE A 214 6.06 -9.40 4.82
CA ILE A 214 6.93 -9.76 3.67
C ILE A 214 8.28 -9.05 3.78
N ARG A 215 8.29 -7.77 4.18
CA ARG A 215 9.53 -7.02 4.39
C ARG A 215 10.37 -7.61 5.53
N GLU A 216 9.76 -7.97 6.63
CA GLU A 216 10.42 -8.59 7.78
C GLU A 216 10.98 -9.98 7.42
N LEU A 217 10.21 -10.79 6.68
CA LEU A 217 10.67 -12.07 6.15
C LEU A 217 11.92 -11.90 5.29
N TYR A 218 11.92 -10.93 4.37
CA TYR A 218 13.07 -10.63 3.55
C TYR A 218 14.30 -10.26 4.38
N GLN A 219 14.14 -9.36 5.37
CA GLN A 219 15.23 -8.98 6.27
C GLN A 219 15.78 -10.19 7.03
N SER A 220 14.89 -11.01 7.61
CA SER A 220 15.28 -12.23 8.33
C SER A 220 16.08 -13.20 7.43
N MET A 221 15.68 -13.37 6.18
CA MET A 221 16.43 -14.21 5.23
C MET A 221 17.80 -13.63 4.87
N GLN A 222 17.91 -12.30 4.73
CA GLN A 222 19.21 -11.64 4.51
C GLN A 222 20.13 -11.81 5.72
N ASP A 223 19.61 -11.64 6.93
CA ASP A 223 20.36 -11.83 8.17
C ASP A 223 20.83 -13.28 8.32
N ALA A 224 19.98 -14.24 8.01
CA ALA A 224 20.34 -15.66 8.01
C ALA A 224 21.47 -15.97 7.00
N ARG A 225 21.38 -15.37 5.80
CA ARG A 225 22.43 -15.49 4.76
C ARG A 225 23.74 -14.86 5.20
N GLN A 226 23.67 -13.66 5.79
CA GLN A 226 24.85 -12.96 6.32
C GLN A 226 25.48 -13.75 7.45
N ASN A 227 24.71 -14.28 8.39
CA ASN A 227 25.18 -15.11 9.48
C ASN A 227 25.86 -16.39 8.98
N LYS A 228 25.33 -17.01 7.91
CA LYS A 228 25.97 -18.15 7.26
C LYS A 228 27.33 -17.79 6.66
N ILE A 229 27.43 -16.66 5.97
CA ILE A 229 28.70 -16.18 5.40
C ILE A 229 29.71 -15.89 6.52
N MET A 230 29.28 -15.18 7.58
CA MET A 230 30.12 -14.90 8.75
C MET A 230 30.62 -16.20 9.42
N GLY A 231 29.73 -17.19 9.53
CA GLY A 231 30.14 -18.54 10.02
C GLY A 231 31.25 -19.17 9.19
N ILE A 232 31.11 -19.15 7.86
CA ILE A 232 32.13 -19.67 6.95
C ILE A 232 33.47 -18.92 7.13
N ILE A 233 33.44 -17.60 7.14
CA ILE A 233 34.65 -16.78 7.35
C ILE A 233 35.28 -17.09 8.69
N THR A 234 34.50 -17.20 9.77
CA THR A 234 34.99 -17.54 11.10
C THR A 234 35.70 -18.89 11.10
N VAL A 235 35.11 -19.94 10.50
CA VAL A 235 35.73 -21.27 10.41
C VAL A 235 37.04 -21.22 9.65
N VAL A 236 37.03 -20.56 8.47
CA VAL A 236 38.27 -20.42 7.68
C VAL A 236 39.39 -19.71 8.46
N THR A 237 39.03 -18.56 9.08
CA THR A 237 40.00 -17.77 9.85
C THR A 237 40.55 -18.54 11.04
N THR A 238 39.69 -19.27 11.76
CA THR A 238 40.10 -20.06 12.93
C THR A 238 41.09 -21.19 12.52
N ILE A 239 40.84 -21.86 11.39
CA ILE A 239 41.71 -22.90 10.87
C ILE A 239 43.10 -22.33 10.44
N PHE A 240 43.11 -21.17 9.79
CA PHE A 240 44.34 -20.57 9.31
C PHE A 240 45.19 -19.88 10.40
N LEU A 241 44.57 -19.43 11.49
CA LEU A 241 45.27 -18.66 12.53
C LEU A 241 46.40 -19.46 13.22
N PRO A 242 46.20 -20.69 13.73
CA PRO A 242 47.30 -21.47 14.32
C PRO A 242 48.36 -21.90 13.28
N LEU A 243 47.90 -22.18 12.05
CA LEU A 243 48.87 -22.51 10.96
C LEU A 243 49.78 -21.33 10.63
N THR A 244 49.19 -20.12 10.56
CA THR A 244 49.95 -18.89 10.31
C THR A 244 50.91 -18.59 11.46
N LEU A 245 50.48 -18.83 12.70
CA LEU A 245 51.35 -18.67 13.86
C LEU A 245 52.54 -19.64 13.79
N ILE A 246 52.31 -20.91 13.48
CA ILE A 246 53.38 -21.93 13.33
C ILE A 246 54.33 -21.53 12.22
N THR A 247 53.83 -21.23 11.03
CA THR A 247 54.66 -20.88 9.87
C THR A 247 55.40 -19.56 10.09
N GLY A 248 54.78 -18.57 10.73
CA GLY A 248 55.41 -17.30 11.10
C GLY A 248 56.54 -17.49 12.12
N TRP A 249 56.30 -18.33 13.14
CA TRP A 249 57.32 -18.63 14.15
C TRP A 249 58.52 -19.29 13.54
N TYR A 250 58.37 -20.36 12.79
CA TYR A 250 59.45 -21.06 12.12
C TYR A 250 60.02 -20.35 10.88
N GLY A 251 59.36 -19.31 10.40
CA GLY A 251 59.86 -18.40 9.34
C GLY A 251 60.73 -17.26 9.85
N MET A 252 60.99 -17.16 11.17
CA MET A 252 61.83 -16.12 11.75
C MET A 252 63.32 -16.41 11.50
N ASN A 253 64.10 -15.37 11.21
CA ASN A 253 65.52 -15.48 10.91
C ASN A 253 66.42 -15.40 12.18
N PHE A 254 66.08 -16.13 13.23
CA PHE A 254 66.92 -16.22 14.42
C PHE A 254 68.08 -17.20 14.22
N VAL A 255 69.30 -16.80 14.66
CA VAL A 255 70.52 -17.61 14.49
C VAL A 255 70.51 -18.82 15.39
N TYR A 256 69.86 -18.81 16.53
CA TYR A 256 69.78 -19.92 17.49
C TYR A 256 68.32 -20.37 17.65
N MET A 257 67.95 -21.34 16.80
CA MET A 257 66.66 -22.08 16.92
C MET A 257 67.02 -23.56 16.99
N PRO A 258 67.15 -24.20 18.18
CA PRO A 258 67.60 -25.58 18.34
C PRO A 258 66.62 -26.57 17.66
N GLU A 259 65.35 -26.24 17.52
CA GLU A 259 64.33 -27.08 16.89
C GLU A 259 64.57 -27.24 15.37
N LEU A 260 65.22 -26.29 14.70
CA LEU A 260 65.54 -26.36 13.27
C LEU A 260 66.72 -27.34 12.98
N GLN A 261 67.52 -27.65 13.97
CA GLN A 261 68.61 -28.59 13.83
C GLN A 261 68.14 -30.05 13.99
N TRP A 262 66.96 -30.29 14.43
CA TRP A 262 66.42 -31.64 14.61
C TRP A 262 65.98 -32.24 13.26
N ARG A 263 66.57 -33.40 12.93
CA ARG A 263 66.39 -34.10 11.63
C ARG A 263 64.91 -34.35 11.28
N TYR A 264 64.06 -34.57 12.25
CA TYR A 264 62.60 -34.84 12.08
C TYR A 264 61.79 -33.67 12.36
N GLY A 265 62.31 -32.46 12.66
CA GLY A 265 61.54 -31.24 13.04
C GLY A 265 60.49 -30.82 11.99
N TYR A 266 60.86 -30.87 10.71
CA TYR A 266 59.96 -30.55 9.61
C TYR A 266 58.74 -31.49 9.56
N PHE A 267 58.97 -32.82 9.70
CA PHE A 267 57.84 -33.77 9.73
C PHE A 267 56.99 -33.63 10.96
N ALA A 268 57.57 -33.30 12.10
CA ALA A 268 56.83 -33.03 13.34
C ALA A 268 55.91 -31.83 13.18
N VAL A 269 56.37 -30.71 12.60
CA VAL A 269 55.55 -29.52 12.33
C VAL A 269 54.39 -29.83 11.39
N ILE A 270 54.61 -30.63 10.34
CA ILE A 270 53.53 -31.04 9.43
C ILE A 270 52.49 -31.87 10.17
N ILE A 271 52.87 -32.83 10.98
CA ILE A 271 51.96 -33.71 11.74
C ILE A 271 51.16 -32.88 12.74
N ILE A 272 51.79 -31.97 13.46
CA ILE A 272 51.11 -31.07 14.42
C ILE A 272 50.09 -30.16 13.69
N SER A 273 50.49 -29.55 12.57
CA SER A 273 49.61 -28.73 11.76
C SER A 273 48.40 -29.50 11.25
N LEU A 274 48.62 -30.74 10.75
CA LEU A 274 47.54 -31.60 10.29
C LEU A 274 46.59 -32.01 11.43
N PHE A 275 47.16 -32.31 12.59
CA PHE A 275 46.37 -32.64 13.80
C PHE A 275 45.47 -31.44 14.24
N ILE A 276 46.00 -30.22 14.25
CA ILE A 276 45.28 -29.03 14.58
C ILE A 276 44.08 -28.84 13.60
N VAL A 277 44.34 -28.92 12.29
CA VAL A 277 43.25 -28.77 11.29
C VAL A 277 42.18 -29.83 11.46
N ILE A 278 42.56 -31.09 11.68
CA ILE A 278 41.59 -32.17 11.90
C ILE A 278 40.76 -31.91 13.18
N ALA A 279 41.45 -31.54 14.26
CA ALA A 279 40.77 -31.24 15.53
C ALA A 279 39.77 -30.10 15.40
N GLU A 280 40.12 -29.01 14.70
CA GLU A 280 39.25 -27.89 14.45
C GLU A 280 38.05 -28.26 13.56
N ILE A 281 38.26 -28.99 12.47
CA ILE A 281 37.16 -29.46 11.61
C ILE A 281 36.20 -30.35 12.42
N VAL A 282 36.70 -31.27 13.25
CA VAL A 282 35.86 -32.12 14.11
C VAL A 282 35.09 -31.27 15.13
N TYR A 283 35.74 -30.27 15.71
CA TYR A 283 35.10 -29.34 16.65
C TYR A 283 33.94 -28.57 16.00
N PHE A 284 34.15 -27.94 14.82
CA PHE A 284 33.12 -27.19 14.10
C PHE A 284 32.01 -28.09 13.62
N LYS A 285 32.30 -29.31 13.15
CA LYS A 285 31.26 -30.28 12.77
C LYS A 285 30.40 -30.71 13.97
N LYS A 286 31.00 -30.91 15.15
CA LYS A 286 30.27 -31.25 16.38
C LYS A 286 29.40 -30.11 16.86
N LYS A 287 29.81 -28.86 16.65
CA LYS A 287 29.08 -27.65 17.01
C LYS A 287 27.99 -27.23 15.97
N LYS A 288 27.83 -28.02 14.88
CA LYS A 288 26.87 -27.72 13.78
C LYS A 288 27.08 -26.35 13.13
N PHE A 289 28.32 -25.94 12.97
CA PHE A 289 28.68 -24.75 12.20
C PHE A 289 28.53 -24.96 10.69
N PHE A 290 28.46 -26.21 10.29
CA PHE A 290 28.18 -26.66 8.93
C PHE A 290 26.85 -27.38 8.90
#